data_f961159a7ec651990860c140a59dd571
#
_entry.id   f961159a7ec651990860c140a59dd571
#
_cell.length_a   1.000
_cell.length_b   1.000
_cell.length_c   1.000
_cell.angle_alpha   90.00
_cell.angle_beta   90.00
_cell.angle_gamma   90.00
#
_symmetry.space_group_name_H-M   'P 1'
#
loop_
_entity.id
_entity.type
_entity.pdbx_description
1 polymer ?
#
loop_
_entity_poly.entity_id
_entity_poly.type
_entity_poly.pdbx_seq_one_letter_code
_entity_poly.pdbx_strand_id
1 'polypeptide(L)'
;MTDNKTADSLRIIDFNNIKIGDTNCPPIFCLDVSIFNTDDNFQIVKDFYGTNDRKEILKKAQETDCDILGLKFNIEGENQINESISLLKDLLPFISKPLMIRGVNNDGIDRILLPELIKILDRECIISSVNENTYKEIVPAAVSGNHVLVLKSPIDINLAKELNILSSDLGLSLDKILIDTDIGGLGYGLEYGYSIMEKIKLEGLNGDEYLNMPMISFATEESLKTKEAKSDNYPSSFGNLKERAEFFEICSASAVMAAGASVIVLNNPLSIDVMKGLM
;
A
#
# COMPACT_ATOMS: atom_id res chain seq x y z
N MET A 1 -14.66 2.81 37.12
CA MET A 1 -13.99 1.59 36.69
C MET A 1 -14.47 1.32 35.28
N THR A 2 -13.73 1.75 34.29
CA THR A 2 -14.00 1.42 32.89
C THR A 2 -13.55 -0.02 32.69
N ASP A 3 -14.49 -0.90 32.33
CA ASP A 3 -14.15 -2.25 31.87
C ASP A 3 -13.16 -2.13 30.68
N ASN A 4 -11.87 -2.33 30.94
CA ASN A 4 -10.87 -2.53 29.91
C ASN A 4 -11.20 -3.87 29.24
N LYS A 5 -12.05 -3.85 28.23
CA LYS A 5 -12.20 -4.98 27.32
C LYS A 5 -10.93 -4.99 26.44
N THR A 6 -9.97 -5.83 26.79
CA THR A 6 -8.91 -6.21 25.85
C THR A 6 -9.57 -6.89 24.66
N ALA A 7 -9.25 -6.43 23.44
CA ALA A 7 -9.70 -7.10 22.24
C ALA A 7 -8.87 -8.39 22.07
N ASP A 8 -9.51 -9.50 21.78
CA ASP A 8 -8.82 -10.79 21.54
C ASP A 8 -8.03 -10.79 20.22
N SER A 9 -8.32 -9.84 19.30
CA SER A 9 -7.67 -9.71 18.00
C SER A 9 -7.87 -8.31 17.43
N LEU A 10 -7.05 -7.92 16.46
CA LEU A 10 -7.29 -6.75 15.65
C LEU A 10 -8.53 -6.95 14.75
N ARG A 11 -9.10 -5.83 14.30
CA ARG A 11 -10.23 -5.79 13.37
C ARG A 11 -9.87 -6.50 12.05
N ILE A 12 -10.84 -7.19 11.47
CA ILE A 12 -10.71 -7.85 10.18
C ILE A 12 -11.52 -7.05 9.14
N ILE A 13 -10.90 -6.77 8.01
CA ILE A 13 -11.54 -6.19 6.84
C ILE A 13 -11.89 -7.32 5.87
N ASP A 14 -13.17 -7.42 5.48
CA ASP A 14 -13.57 -8.27 4.37
C ASP A 14 -13.47 -7.45 3.07
N PHE A 15 -12.53 -7.82 2.20
CA PHE A 15 -12.25 -7.13 0.94
C PHE A 15 -12.23 -8.12 -0.23
N ASN A 16 -13.23 -8.07 -1.11
CA ASN A 16 -13.30 -8.92 -2.31
C ASN A 16 -13.01 -10.41 -2.03
N ASN A 17 -13.61 -10.98 -0.98
CA ASN A 17 -13.39 -12.34 -0.46
C ASN A 17 -12.01 -12.60 0.15
N ILE A 18 -11.20 -11.56 0.35
CA ILE A 18 -9.93 -11.62 1.10
C ILE A 18 -10.20 -11.08 2.50
N LYS A 19 -9.70 -11.78 3.52
CA LYS A 19 -9.71 -11.30 4.89
C LYS A 19 -8.37 -10.64 5.20
N ILE A 20 -8.40 -9.35 5.46
CA ILE A 20 -7.23 -8.56 5.86
C ILE A 20 -7.32 -8.34 7.36
N GLY A 21 -6.38 -8.88 8.11
CA GLY A 21 -6.42 -8.80 9.57
C GLY A 21 -5.11 -9.20 10.21
N ASP A 22 -5.19 -9.62 11.48
CA ASP A 22 -4.06 -10.05 12.29
C ASP A 22 -4.02 -11.58 12.41
N THR A 23 -3.34 -12.07 13.38
CA THR A 23 -2.92 -13.41 13.84
C THR A 23 -3.60 -14.65 13.24
N ASN A 24 -4.85 -14.56 12.82
CA ASN A 24 -5.60 -15.67 12.19
C ASN A 24 -5.78 -15.50 10.68
N CYS A 25 -5.20 -14.46 10.09
CA CYS A 25 -5.23 -14.20 8.65
C CYS A 25 -3.79 -14.26 8.13
N PRO A 26 -3.52 -14.95 7.01
CA PRO A 26 -2.21 -14.89 6.39
C PRO A 26 -1.93 -13.45 5.92
N PRO A 27 -0.67 -12.99 5.89
CA PRO A 27 -0.30 -11.72 5.28
C PRO A 27 -0.75 -11.67 3.81
N ILE A 28 -1.18 -10.51 3.38
CA ILE A 28 -1.65 -10.24 2.02
C ILE A 28 -0.56 -9.52 1.25
N PHE A 29 -0.24 -9.99 0.04
CA PHE A 29 0.76 -9.37 -0.81
C PHE A 29 0.10 -8.58 -1.95
N CYS A 30 0.38 -7.29 -1.97
CA CYS A 30 -0.04 -6.38 -3.03
C CYS A 30 1.14 -6.10 -3.97
N LEU A 31 0.98 -6.39 -5.25
CA LEU A 31 1.97 -6.01 -6.27
C LEU A 31 1.61 -4.63 -6.82
N ASP A 32 2.46 -3.64 -6.55
CA ASP A 32 2.24 -2.24 -6.96
C ASP A 32 3.03 -1.90 -8.22
N VAL A 33 2.34 -1.35 -9.21
CA VAL A 33 2.89 -1.03 -10.53
C VAL A 33 2.64 0.44 -10.87
N SER A 34 3.68 1.18 -11.23
CA SER A 34 3.53 2.51 -11.86
C SER A 34 2.95 2.32 -13.25
N ILE A 35 1.65 2.61 -13.42
CA ILE A 35 0.91 2.29 -14.64
C ILE A 35 0.69 3.49 -15.55
N PHE A 36 0.67 4.71 -15.02
CA PHE A 36 0.50 5.92 -15.83
C PHE A 36 1.78 6.24 -16.61
N ASN A 37 2.91 6.41 -15.91
CA ASN A 37 4.23 6.50 -16.50
C ASN A 37 5.03 5.24 -16.15
N THR A 38 5.11 4.29 -17.09
CA THR A 38 5.75 2.98 -16.87
C THR A 38 7.27 3.08 -16.76
N ASP A 39 7.87 4.18 -17.23
CA ASP A 39 9.31 4.43 -17.11
C ASP A 39 9.75 4.72 -15.67
N ASP A 40 8.82 5.09 -14.79
CA ASP A 40 9.09 5.32 -13.36
C ASP A 40 9.18 4.01 -12.55
N ASN A 41 8.84 2.88 -13.12
CA ASN A 41 9.08 1.60 -12.47
C ASN A 41 10.58 1.39 -12.23
N PHE A 42 10.92 0.75 -11.10
CA PHE A 42 12.30 0.39 -10.78
C PHE A 42 12.91 -0.48 -11.88
N GLN A 43 14.24 -0.41 -12.06
CA GLN A 43 14.90 -1.14 -13.16
C GLN A 43 14.63 -2.65 -13.09
N ILE A 44 14.67 -3.25 -11.91
CA ILE A 44 14.36 -4.68 -11.71
C ILE A 44 12.94 -5.04 -12.16
N VAL A 45 11.99 -4.12 -11.98
CA VAL A 45 10.58 -4.27 -12.41
C VAL A 45 10.44 -4.15 -13.92
N LYS A 46 11.13 -3.16 -14.52
CA LYS A 46 11.19 -2.99 -15.98
C LYS A 46 11.80 -4.21 -16.68
N ASP A 47 12.86 -4.75 -16.09
CA ASP A 47 13.53 -5.95 -16.60
C ASP A 47 12.62 -7.18 -16.56
N PHE A 48 11.79 -7.31 -15.52
CA PHE A 48 10.79 -8.38 -15.41
C PHE A 48 9.73 -8.24 -16.49
N TYR A 49 9.14 -7.06 -16.64
CA TYR A 49 8.09 -6.87 -17.64
C TYR A 49 8.61 -6.91 -19.09
N GLY A 50 9.80 -6.37 -19.36
CA GLY A 50 10.44 -6.34 -20.67
C GLY A 50 9.64 -5.56 -21.72
N THR A 51 8.72 -4.69 -21.30
CA THR A 51 7.84 -3.90 -22.15
C THR A 51 7.36 -2.66 -21.40
N ASN A 52 6.99 -1.61 -22.14
CA ASN A 52 6.30 -0.41 -21.64
C ASN A 52 4.80 -0.40 -22.01
N ASP A 53 4.31 -1.44 -22.71
CA ASP A 53 2.88 -1.54 -22.99
C ASP A 53 2.09 -1.85 -21.71
N ARG A 54 1.20 -0.93 -21.36
CA ARG A 54 0.42 -0.97 -20.11
C ARG A 54 -0.46 -2.22 -19.97
N LYS A 55 -1.01 -2.70 -21.09
CA LYS A 55 -1.87 -3.91 -21.09
C LYS A 55 -1.05 -5.19 -20.94
N GLU A 56 0.14 -5.23 -21.54
CA GLU A 56 1.06 -6.35 -21.37
C GLU A 56 1.63 -6.39 -19.95
N ILE A 57 1.99 -5.24 -19.39
CA ILE A 57 2.41 -5.11 -17.98
C ILE A 57 1.29 -5.61 -17.06
N LEU A 58 0.06 -5.11 -17.26
CA LEU A 58 -1.10 -5.51 -16.47
C LEU A 58 -1.36 -7.02 -16.55
N LYS A 59 -1.25 -7.61 -17.73
CA LYS A 59 -1.41 -9.05 -17.92
C LYS A 59 -0.37 -9.82 -17.12
N LYS A 60 0.93 -9.50 -17.29
CA LYS A 60 2.03 -10.16 -16.58
C LYS A 60 1.92 -9.97 -15.07
N ALA A 61 1.52 -8.79 -14.60
CA ALA A 61 1.31 -8.53 -13.17
C ALA A 61 0.20 -9.42 -12.59
N GLN A 62 -0.87 -9.67 -13.33
CA GLN A 62 -1.96 -10.55 -12.90
C GLN A 62 -1.62 -12.04 -12.96
N GLU A 63 -0.61 -12.43 -13.74
CA GLU A 63 -0.09 -13.81 -13.79
C GLU A 63 0.74 -14.17 -12.55
N THR A 64 1.19 -13.16 -11.78
CA THR A 64 1.88 -13.39 -10.49
C THR A 64 0.92 -13.87 -9.41
N ASP A 65 1.45 -14.49 -8.36
CA ASP A 65 0.64 -14.96 -7.22
C ASP A 65 0.33 -13.86 -6.18
N CYS A 66 0.29 -12.58 -6.61
CA CYS A 66 -0.15 -11.49 -5.73
C CYS A 66 -1.64 -11.60 -5.41
N ASP A 67 -2.02 -11.21 -4.20
CA ASP A 67 -3.43 -11.24 -3.74
C ASP A 67 -4.18 -9.99 -4.20
N ILE A 68 -3.47 -8.85 -4.28
CA ILE A 68 -3.99 -7.55 -4.68
C ILE A 68 -3.08 -6.96 -5.76
N LEU A 69 -3.68 -6.35 -6.78
CA LEU A 69 -2.95 -5.57 -7.77
C LEU A 69 -3.04 -4.08 -7.43
N GLY A 70 -1.90 -3.43 -7.22
CA GLY A 70 -1.78 -1.98 -7.05
C GLY A 70 -1.50 -1.29 -8.38
N LEU A 71 -2.24 -0.23 -8.69
CA LEU A 71 -1.99 0.63 -9.84
C LEU A 71 -1.68 2.05 -9.36
N LYS A 72 -0.44 2.48 -9.53
CA LYS A 72 0.02 3.82 -9.18
C LYS A 72 -0.13 4.76 -10.38
N PHE A 73 -0.92 5.81 -10.18
CA PHE A 73 -1.10 6.88 -11.15
C PHE A 73 -0.09 8.00 -10.87
N ASN A 74 1.15 7.78 -11.28
CA ASN A 74 2.32 8.63 -11.06
C ASN A 74 2.36 9.80 -12.06
N ILE A 75 1.33 10.68 -11.99
CA ILE A 75 1.25 11.90 -12.82
C ILE A 75 2.12 13.01 -12.24
N GLU A 76 2.55 13.95 -13.10
CA GLU A 76 3.38 15.10 -12.72
C GLU A 76 2.56 16.35 -12.40
N GLY A 77 1.32 16.42 -12.84
CA GLY A 77 0.47 17.59 -12.65
C GLY A 77 -1.01 17.35 -12.97
N GLU A 78 -1.85 18.27 -12.54
CA GLU A 78 -3.32 18.21 -12.69
C GLU A 78 -3.79 18.09 -14.15
N ASN A 79 -3.00 18.62 -15.09
CA ASN A 79 -3.30 18.52 -16.54
C ASN A 79 -3.38 17.07 -17.06
N GLN A 80 -2.82 16.10 -16.31
CA GLN A 80 -2.83 14.69 -16.68
C GLN A 80 -3.99 13.89 -16.03
N ILE A 81 -4.84 14.53 -15.22
CA ILE A 81 -5.96 13.85 -14.53
C ILE A 81 -6.94 13.24 -15.54
N ASN A 82 -7.31 13.96 -16.58
CA ASN A 82 -8.23 13.45 -17.60
C ASN A 82 -7.65 12.23 -18.36
N GLU A 83 -6.35 12.24 -18.61
CA GLU A 83 -5.65 11.09 -19.22
C GLU A 83 -5.65 9.90 -18.26
N SER A 84 -5.45 10.13 -16.96
CA SER A 84 -5.51 9.10 -15.92
C SER A 84 -6.89 8.45 -15.85
N ILE A 85 -7.96 9.25 -15.91
CA ILE A 85 -9.33 8.76 -15.94
C ILE A 85 -9.57 7.89 -17.19
N SER A 86 -9.12 8.35 -18.35
CA SER A 86 -9.26 7.60 -19.60
C SER A 86 -8.47 6.29 -19.54
N LEU A 87 -7.23 6.34 -19.06
CA LEU A 87 -6.40 5.16 -18.90
C LEU A 87 -7.04 4.13 -17.96
N LEU A 88 -7.54 4.57 -16.79
CA LEU A 88 -8.18 3.64 -15.84
C LEU A 88 -9.43 2.99 -16.47
N LYS A 89 -10.27 3.75 -17.17
CA LYS A 89 -11.43 3.21 -17.90
C LYS A 89 -11.03 2.15 -18.93
N ASP A 90 -9.93 2.38 -19.65
CA ASP A 90 -9.42 1.45 -20.65
C ASP A 90 -8.83 0.17 -20.04
N LEU A 91 -8.31 0.25 -18.81
CA LEU A 91 -7.68 -0.89 -18.13
C LEU A 91 -8.66 -1.72 -17.29
N LEU A 92 -9.66 -1.09 -16.67
CA LEU A 92 -10.62 -1.77 -15.77
C LEU A 92 -11.20 -3.07 -16.31
N PRO A 93 -11.62 -3.16 -17.61
CA PRO A 93 -12.18 -4.40 -18.15
C PRO A 93 -11.20 -5.59 -18.20
N PHE A 94 -9.91 -5.32 -18.10
CA PHE A 94 -8.86 -6.35 -18.13
C PHE A 94 -8.38 -6.76 -16.73
N ILE A 95 -8.89 -6.13 -15.66
CA ILE A 95 -8.46 -6.39 -14.29
C ILE A 95 -9.42 -7.37 -13.65
N SER A 96 -8.90 -8.54 -13.27
CA SER A 96 -9.64 -9.60 -12.58
C SER A 96 -9.30 -9.72 -11.10
N LYS A 97 -8.12 -9.26 -10.68
CA LYS A 97 -7.68 -9.30 -9.28
C LYS A 97 -8.32 -8.17 -8.44
N PRO A 98 -8.44 -8.33 -7.12
CA PRO A 98 -8.70 -7.24 -6.20
C PRO A 98 -7.74 -6.08 -6.46
N LEU A 99 -8.25 -4.84 -6.42
CA LEU A 99 -7.55 -3.67 -6.94
C LEU A 99 -7.26 -2.64 -5.84
N MET A 100 -6.04 -2.12 -5.83
CA MET A 100 -5.65 -0.92 -5.11
C MET A 100 -5.33 0.20 -6.11
N ILE A 101 -5.88 1.40 -5.91
CA ILE A 101 -5.56 2.61 -6.67
C ILE A 101 -4.67 3.50 -5.82
N ARG A 102 -3.54 3.92 -6.37
CA ARG A 102 -2.59 4.82 -5.73
C ARG A 102 -2.41 6.12 -6.50
N GLY A 103 -2.38 7.23 -5.76
CA GLY A 103 -1.95 8.53 -6.27
C GLY A 103 -0.42 8.70 -6.30
N VAL A 104 0.00 9.95 -6.44
CA VAL A 104 1.42 10.34 -6.52
C VAL A 104 2.07 10.58 -5.15
N ASN A 105 1.30 10.59 -4.08
CA ASN A 105 1.73 11.00 -2.76
C ASN A 105 2.09 12.50 -2.70
N ASN A 106 1.28 13.32 -3.39
CA ASN A 106 1.32 14.77 -3.39
C ASN A 106 -0.07 15.32 -3.06
N ASP A 107 -0.19 16.05 -1.95
CA ASP A 107 -1.48 16.53 -1.43
C ASP A 107 -2.26 17.38 -2.44
N GLY A 108 -1.56 18.25 -3.18
CA GLY A 108 -2.16 19.13 -4.18
C GLY A 108 -2.81 18.36 -5.32
N ILE A 109 -2.16 17.32 -5.79
CA ILE A 109 -2.62 16.47 -6.89
C ILE A 109 -3.64 15.44 -6.40
N ASP A 110 -3.32 14.72 -5.33
CA ASP A 110 -4.10 13.55 -4.89
C ASP A 110 -5.49 13.92 -4.39
N ARG A 111 -5.68 15.12 -3.79
CA ARG A 111 -7.00 15.64 -3.40
C ARG A 111 -7.98 15.79 -4.56
N ILE A 112 -7.48 15.90 -5.79
CA ILE A 112 -8.29 16.02 -7.02
C ILE A 112 -8.28 14.68 -7.76
N LEU A 113 -7.12 14.08 -7.97
CA LEU A 113 -6.93 12.86 -8.75
C LEU A 113 -7.72 11.68 -8.17
N LEU A 114 -7.54 11.39 -6.87
CA LEU A 114 -8.16 10.20 -6.27
C LEU A 114 -9.69 10.25 -6.28
N PRO A 115 -10.36 11.36 -5.90
CA PRO A 115 -11.83 11.44 -6.05
C PRO A 115 -12.31 11.26 -7.48
N GLU A 116 -11.58 11.75 -8.49
CA GLU A 116 -11.96 11.57 -9.89
C GLU A 116 -11.77 10.13 -10.37
N LEU A 117 -10.71 9.44 -9.93
CA LEU A 117 -10.53 8.02 -10.22
C LEU A 117 -11.59 7.16 -9.50
N ILE A 118 -11.94 7.47 -8.25
CA ILE A 118 -12.97 6.77 -7.49
C ILE A 118 -14.31 6.77 -8.21
N LYS A 119 -14.72 7.88 -8.82
CA LYS A 119 -16.03 8.01 -9.52
C LYS A 119 -16.23 7.00 -10.66
N ILE A 120 -15.16 6.47 -11.20
CA ILE A 120 -15.22 5.54 -12.35
C ILE A 120 -15.02 4.08 -11.97
N LEU A 121 -14.73 3.80 -10.70
CA LEU A 121 -14.58 2.43 -10.22
C LEU A 121 -15.94 1.73 -10.18
N ASP A 122 -15.99 0.52 -10.71
CA ASP A 122 -17.19 -0.31 -10.81
C ASP A 122 -17.27 -1.39 -9.71
N ARG A 123 -16.28 -1.41 -8.82
CA ARG A 123 -16.13 -2.39 -7.74
C ARG A 123 -15.45 -1.77 -6.53
N GLU A 124 -15.56 -2.46 -5.39
CA GLU A 124 -14.79 -2.11 -4.21
C GLU A 124 -13.29 -2.20 -4.47
N CYS A 125 -12.56 -1.14 -4.11
CA CYS A 125 -11.11 -1.04 -4.25
C CYS A 125 -10.48 -0.53 -2.95
N ILE A 126 -9.16 -0.71 -2.80
CA ILE A 126 -8.37 0.01 -1.80
C ILE A 126 -7.88 1.31 -2.44
N ILE A 127 -8.01 2.43 -1.75
CA ILE A 127 -7.56 3.77 -2.20
C ILE A 127 -6.41 4.24 -1.32
N SER A 128 -5.30 4.58 -1.91
CA SER A 128 -4.05 4.96 -1.21
C SER A 128 -3.39 6.18 -1.85
N SER A 129 -2.92 7.15 -1.08
CA SER A 129 -2.95 7.27 0.36
C SER A 129 -3.75 8.52 0.72
N VAL A 130 -4.31 8.53 1.91
CA VAL A 130 -5.04 9.67 2.47
C VAL A 130 -4.33 10.12 3.74
N ASN A 131 -4.09 11.43 3.90
CA ASN A 131 -3.45 12.02 5.06
C ASN A 131 -4.29 13.17 5.63
N GLU A 132 -3.77 13.86 6.66
CA GLU A 132 -4.43 14.97 7.34
C GLU A 132 -4.75 16.17 6.44
N ASN A 133 -4.09 16.29 5.28
CA ASN A 133 -4.31 17.37 4.32
C ASN A 133 -5.33 17.02 3.22
N THR A 134 -5.63 15.74 3.02
CA THR A 134 -6.42 15.27 1.87
C THR A 134 -7.69 14.53 2.25
N TYR A 135 -7.88 14.16 3.53
CA TYR A 135 -9.00 13.33 3.97
C TYR A 135 -10.37 13.97 3.69
N LYS A 136 -10.48 15.30 3.76
CA LYS A 136 -11.77 16.01 3.55
C LYS A 136 -12.33 15.84 2.15
N GLU A 137 -11.46 15.73 1.16
CA GLU A 137 -11.84 15.56 -0.24
C GLU A 137 -12.00 14.08 -0.62
N ILE A 138 -11.12 13.22 -0.11
CA ILE A 138 -11.06 11.82 -0.56
C ILE A 138 -12.04 10.92 0.23
N VAL A 139 -12.16 11.10 1.55
CA VAL A 139 -13.02 10.23 2.39
C VAL A 139 -14.47 10.20 1.90
N PRO A 140 -15.14 11.35 1.63
CA PRO A 140 -16.53 11.33 1.16
C PRO A 140 -16.70 10.58 -0.18
N ALA A 141 -15.73 10.71 -1.09
CA ALA A 141 -15.75 9.98 -2.36
C ALA A 141 -15.64 8.47 -2.13
N ALA A 142 -14.72 8.04 -1.27
CA ALA A 142 -14.51 6.63 -0.96
C ALA A 142 -15.70 6.01 -0.21
N VAL A 143 -16.31 6.74 0.71
CA VAL A 143 -17.55 6.31 1.41
C VAL A 143 -18.67 6.05 0.42
N SER A 144 -18.86 6.94 -0.56
CA SER A 144 -19.92 6.78 -1.57
C SER A 144 -19.74 5.53 -2.44
N GLY A 145 -18.51 5.08 -2.67
CA GLY A 145 -18.16 3.88 -3.43
C GLY A 145 -17.91 2.63 -2.57
N ASN A 146 -18.09 2.73 -1.24
CA ASN A 146 -17.80 1.65 -0.27
C ASN A 146 -16.38 1.11 -0.36
N HIS A 147 -15.39 1.99 -0.60
CA HIS A 147 -13.99 1.62 -0.74
C HIS A 147 -13.26 1.52 0.61
N VAL A 148 -12.20 0.72 0.65
CA VAL A 148 -11.24 0.68 1.76
C VAL A 148 -10.23 1.82 1.57
N LEU A 149 -9.91 2.56 2.64
CA LEU A 149 -8.94 3.64 2.61
C LEU A 149 -7.67 3.30 3.36
N VAL A 150 -6.55 3.67 2.76
CA VAL A 150 -5.25 3.70 3.42
C VAL A 150 -5.06 5.09 4.05
N LEU A 151 -5.10 5.15 5.38
CA LEU A 151 -4.89 6.37 6.15
C LEU A 151 -3.43 6.45 6.60
N LYS A 152 -2.72 7.44 6.09
CA LYS A 152 -1.28 7.60 6.22
C LYS A 152 -0.92 8.55 7.35
N SER A 153 -0.12 8.09 8.30
CA SER A 153 0.36 8.86 9.45
C SER A 153 1.85 8.63 9.69
N PRO A 154 2.73 9.53 9.21
CA PRO A 154 4.17 9.32 9.27
C PRO A 154 4.68 9.16 10.71
N ILE A 155 5.00 7.93 11.11
CA ILE A 155 5.63 7.53 12.39
C ILE A 155 4.98 8.18 13.62
N ASP A 156 3.66 8.47 13.56
CA ASP A 156 2.93 9.14 14.65
C ASP A 156 1.61 8.42 14.98
N ILE A 157 1.57 7.79 16.15
CA ILE A 157 0.38 7.06 16.63
C ILE A 157 -0.80 8.01 16.96
N ASN A 158 -0.51 9.23 17.43
CA ASN A 158 -1.57 10.19 17.74
C ASN A 158 -2.23 10.70 16.47
N LEU A 159 -1.42 11.01 15.46
CA LEU A 159 -1.92 11.37 14.14
C LEU A 159 -2.71 10.22 13.50
N ALA A 160 -2.25 8.96 13.63
CA ALA A 160 -2.98 7.80 13.15
C ALA A 160 -4.37 7.73 13.79
N LYS A 161 -4.44 7.85 15.12
CA LYS A 161 -5.70 7.85 15.84
C LYS A 161 -6.61 9.01 15.45
N GLU A 162 -6.06 10.23 15.40
CA GLU A 162 -6.80 11.44 15.02
C GLU A 162 -7.38 11.32 13.62
N LEU A 163 -6.58 10.88 12.65
CA LEU A 163 -7.03 10.72 11.26
C LEU A 163 -8.12 9.65 11.13
N ASN A 164 -8.04 8.56 11.89
CA ASN A 164 -9.08 7.53 11.94
C ASN A 164 -10.39 8.08 12.51
N ILE A 165 -10.33 8.90 13.58
CA ILE A 165 -11.51 9.58 14.16
C ILE A 165 -12.11 10.55 13.12
N LEU A 166 -11.31 11.44 12.56
CA LEU A 166 -11.77 12.45 11.59
C LEU A 166 -12.38 11.81 10.33
N SER A 167 -11.82 10.70 9.87
CA SER A 167 -12.36 9.95 8.74
C SER A 167 -13.67 9.25 9.10
N SER A 168 -13.79 8.72 10.31
CA SER A 168 -15.03 8.12 10.82
C SER A 168 -16.13 9.17 10.98
N ASP A 169 -15.83 10.38 11.42
CA ASP A 169 -16.76 11.50 11.52
C ASP A 169 -17.32 11.92 10.14
N LEU A 170 -16.55 11.67 9.06
CA LEU A 170 -17.00 11.85 7.67
C LEU A 170 -17.79 10.65 7.12
N GLY A 171 -18.05 9.63 7.94
CA GLY A 171 -18.86 8.46 7.61
C GLY A 171 -18.09 7.24 7.14
N LEU A 172 -16.75 7.24 7.21
CA LEU A 172 -15.95 6.05 6.91
C LEU A 172 -16.11 5.03 8.02
N SER A 173 -16.54 3.82 7.68
CA SER A 173 -16.60 2.73 8.66
C SER A 173 -15.21 2.28 9.08
N LEU A 174 -15.04 1.94 10.38
CA LEU A 174 -13.74 1.53 10.92
C LEU A 174 -13.23 0.21 10.31
N ASP A 175 -14.11 -0.62 9.75
CA ASP A 175 -13.77 -1.83 9.00
C ASP A 175 -13.39 -1.56 7.52
N LYS A 176 -13.24 -0.28 7.15
CA LYS A 176 -12.75 0.19 5.84
C LYS A 176 -11.44 0.98 5.96
N ILE A 177 -10.73 0.85 7.07
CA ILE A 177 -9.49 1.58 7.34
C ILE A 177 -8.30 0.61 7.38
N LEU A 178 -7.28 0.90 6.58
CA LEU A 178 -5.93 0.37 6.68
C LEU A 178 -5.01 1.49 7.17
N ILE A 179 -4.24 1.24 8.24
CA ILE A 179 -3.28 2.22 8.75
C ILE A 179 -1.95 2.05 8.02
N ASP A 180 -1.43 3.14 7.43
CA ASP A 180 -0.07 3.23 6.89
C ASP A 180 0.77 4.13 7.78
N THR A 181 1.83 3.58 8.35
CA THR A 181 2.75 4.30 9.24
C THR A 181 3.83 5.07 8.49
N ASP A 182 3.80 5.05 7.14
CA ASP A 182 4.72 5.76 6.24
C ASP A 182 6.19 5.61 6.65
N ILE A 183 6.64 4.38 6.72
CA ILE A 183 7.98 4.04 7.22
C ILE A 183 9.00 3.96 6.09
N GLY A 184 10.26 4.31 6.44
CA GLY A 184 11.39 4.13 5.55
C GLY A 184 11.72 2.65 5.30
N GLY A 185 12.51 2.42 4.25
CA GLY A 185 13.06 1.10 3.95
C GLY A 185 14.26 0.73 4.82
N LEU A 186 14.82 -0.43 4.54
CA LEU A 186 16.01 -0.95 5.22
C LEU A 186 17.16 0.07 5.21
N GLY A 187 17.73 0.38 6.39
CA GLY A 187 18.79 1.36 6.57
C GLY A 187 18.33 2.84 6.57
N TYR A 188 17.04 3.11 6.41
CA TYR A 188 16.47 4.46 6.29
C TYR A 188 15.24 4.65 7.16
N GLY A 189 15.25 4.18 8.40
CA GLY A 189 14.19 4.39 9.37
C GLY A 189 13.20 3.24 9.55
N LEU A 190 13.48 2.08 8.97
CA LEU A 190 12.65 0.88 9.12
C LEU A 190 12.44 0.51 10.60
N GLU A 191 13.47 0.72 11.44
CA GLU A 191 13.43 0.46 12.88
C GLU A 191 12.43 1.36 13.63
N TYR A 192 12.25 2.59 13.19
CA TYR A 192 11.23 3.48 13.77
C TYR A 192 9.84 3.04 13.38
N GLY A 193 9.65 2.66 12.12
CA GLY A 193 8.40 2.14 11.61
C GLY A 193 8.01 0.84 12.29
N TYR A 194 8.96 -0.06 12.49
CA TYR A 194 8.74 -1.30 13.25
C TYR A 194 8.16 -1.00 14.64
N SER A 195 8.81 -0.11 15.39
CA SER A 195 8.37 0.27 16.73
C SER A 195 6.98 0.92 16.76
N ILE A 196 6.65 1.75 15.78
CA ILE A 196 5.32 2.39 15.69
C ILE A 196 4.24 1.37 15.35
N MET A 197 4.52 0.42 14.45
CA MET A 197 3.57 -0.63 14.08
C MET A 197 3.25 -1.52 15.29
N GLU A 198 4.27 -1.96 16.04
CA GLU A 198 4.06 -2.72 17.28
C GLU A 198 3.23 -1.92 18.29
N LYS A 199 3.52 -0.63 18.46
CA LYS A 199 2.81 0.22 19.40
C LYS A 199 1.34 0.40 19.02
N ILE A 200 1.03 0.64 17.74
CA ILE A 200 -0.35 0.73 17.24
C ILE A 200 -1.09 -0.59 17.50
N LYS A 201 -0.46 -1.72 17.17
CA LYS A 201 -1.03 -3.04 17.42
C LYS A 201 -1.34 -3.28 18.90
N LEU A 202 -0.41 -2.94 19.78
CA LEU A 202 -0.60 -3.09 21.23
C LEU A 202 -1.74 -2.22 21.76
N GLU A 203 -1.83 -0.96 21.36
CA GLU A 203 -2.92 -0.07 21.78
C GLU A 203 -4.28 -0.56 21.27
N GLY A 204 -4.34 -1.04 20.02
CA GLY A 204 -5.55 -1.65 19.46
C GLY A 204 -6.01 -2.88 20.27
N LEU A 205 -5.08 -3.78 20.63
CA LEU A 205 -5.35 -4.95 21.47
C LEU A 205 -5.71 -4.56 22.91
N ASN A 206 -5.19 -3.43 23.42
CA ASN A 206 -5.56 -2.88 24.72
C ASN A 206 -6.95 -2.21 24.73
N GLY A 207 -7.65 -2.21 23.59
CA GLY A 207 -9.04 -1.76 23.48
C GLY A 207 -9.22 -0.36 22.91
N ASP A 208 -8.18 0.24 22.31
CA ASP A 208 -8.35 1.47 21.52
C ASP A 208 -9.00 1.14 20.17
N GLU A 209 -10.29 1.46 20.04
CA GLU A 209 -11.07 1.12 18.85
C GLU A 209 -10.59 1.83 17.58
N TYR A 210 -9.95 3.00 17.71
CA TYR A 210 -9.42 3.79 16.60
C TYR A 210 -7.99 3.41 16.19
N LEU A 211 -7.36 2.49 16.92
CA LEU A 211 -6.06 1.90 16.59
C LEU A 211 -6.17 0.38 16.33
N ASN A 212 -7.36 -0.18 16.44
CA ASN A 212 -7.64 -1.60 16.22
C ASN A 212 -7.96 -1.88 14.74
N MET A 213 -7.11 -1.42 13.81
CA MET A 213 -7.23 -1.69 12.38
C MET A 213 -6.01 -2.43 11.85
N PRO A 214 -6.17 -3.21 10.77
CA PRO A 214 -5.03 -3.78 10.06
C PRO A 214 -4.10 -2.70 9.50
N MET A 215 -2.83 -3.03 9.39
CA MET A 215 -1.82 -2.14 8.84
C MET A 215 -1.37 -2.58 7.45
N ILE A 216 -1.10 -1.60 6.58
CA ILE A 216 -0.47 -1.76 5.27
C ILE A 216 0.91 -1.10 5.30
N SER A 217 1.87 -1.64 4.57
CA SER A 217 3.21 -1.07 4.50
C SER A 217 3.75 -0.97 3.08
N PHE A 218 4.33 0.18 2.76
CA PHE A 218 5.03 0.51 1.51
C PHE A 218 6.56 0.58 1.69
N ALA A 219 7.09 0.04 2.78
CA ALA A 219 8.54 0.08 3.09
C ALA A 219 9.42 -0.50 1.99
N THR A 220 8.89 -1.41 1.19
CA THR A 220 9.61 -2.04 0.07
C THR A 220 9.93 -1.03 -1.05
N GLU A 221 9.00 -0.11 -1.36
CA GLU A 221 9.23 0.97 -2.31
C GLU A 221 10.40 1.86 -1.83
N GLU A 222 10.45 2.19 -0.54
CA GLU A 222 11.54 2.99 0.02
C GLU A 222 12.87 2.23 -0.01
N SER A 223 12.88 0.93 0.22
CA SER A 223 14.09 0.12 0.12
C SER A 223 14.67 0.08 -1.30
N LEU A 224 13.81 0.06 -2.33
CA LEU A 224 14.23 0.10 -3.73
C LEU A 224 14.72 1.48 -4.18
N LYS A 225 14.45 2.55 -3.43
CA LYS A 225 14.98 3.90 -3.66
C LYS A 225 16.41 4.10 -3.13
N THR A 226 16.92 3.17 -2.33
CA THR A 226 18.26 3.25 -1.74
C THR A 226 19.38 3.18 -2.78
N LYS A 227 20.58 3.67 -2.42
CA LYS A 227 21.76 3.58 -3.31
C LYS A 227 22.17 2.13 -3.56
N GLU A 228 22.03 1.29 -2.55
CA GLU A 228 22.35 -0.13 -2.59
C GLU A 228 21.49 -0.88 -3.62
N ALA A 229 20.25 -0.49 -3.77
CA ALA A 229 19.31 -1.09 -4.72
C ALA A 229 19.32 -0.45 -6.13
N LYS A 230 20.08 0.63 -6.34
CA LYS A 230 20.10 1.38 -7.61
C LYS A 230 21.46 1.47 -8.29
N SER A 231 22.56 1.30 -7.58
CA SER A 231 23.90 1.55 -8.10
C SER A 231 24.69 0.28 -8.32
N ASP A 232 25.40 0.20 -9.44
CA ASP A 232 26.36 -0.86 -9.73
C ASP A 232 27.73 -0.64 -9.06
N ASN A 233 27.95 0.52 -8.41
CA ASN A 233 29.22 0.90 -7.79
C ASN A 233 29.41 0.28 -6.39
N TYR A 234 29.21 -1.05 -6.28
CA TYR A 234 29.46 -1.79 -5.06
C TYR A 234 30.44 -2.94 -5.32
N PRO A 235 31.24 -3.36 -4.31
CA PRO A 235 32.11 -4.53 -4.41
C PRO A 235 31.30 -5.77 -4.81
N SER A 236 31.92 -6.66 -5.59
CA SER A 236 31.28 -7.91 -6.02
C SER A 236 30.83 -8.83 -4.88
N SER A 237 31.42 -8.65 -3.68
CA SER A 237 30.99 -9.34 -2.45
C SER A 237 29.59 -8.97 -1.98
N PHE A 238 29.02 -7.86 -2.48
CA PHE A 238 27.63 -7.44 -2.21
C PHE A 238 26.61 -8.03 -3.19
N GLY A 239 27.04 -8.93 -4.10
CA GLY A 239 26.22 -9.44 -5.18
C GLY A 239 26.05 -8.44 -6.34
N ASN A 240 25.29 -8.82 -7.37
CA ASN A 240 24.92 -7.92 -8.46
C ASN A 240 23.75 -7.00 -8.06
N LEU A 241 23.47 -5.98 -8.87
CA LEU A 241 22.42 -4.99 -8.58
C LEU A 241 21.04 -5.64 -8.41
N LYS A 242 20.71 -6.59 -9.28
CA LYS A 242 19.41 -7.28 -9.23
C LYS A 242 19.22 -8.03 -7.92
N GLU A 243 20.21 -8.82 -7.52
CA GLU A 243 20.20 -9.56 -6.25
C GLU A 243 20.09 -8.62 -5.06
N ARG A 244 20.86 -7.52 -5.03
CA ARG A 244 20.78 -6.54 -3.94
C ARG A 244 19.40 -5.89 -3.85
N ALA A 245 18.83 -5.44 -4.96
CA ALA A 245 17.51 -4.83 -4.98
C ALA A 245 16.44 -5.80 -4.47
N GLU A 246 16.46 -7.05 -4.94
CA GLU A 246 15.55 -8.11 -4.49
C GLU A 246 15.69 -8.40 -2.99
N PHE A 247 16.90 -8.56 -2.48
CA PHE A 247 17.14 -8.78 -1.05
C PHE A 247 16.73 -7.59 -0.18
N PHE A 248 16.95 -6.36 -0.63
CA PHE A 248 16.50 -5.16 0.10
C PHE A 248 14.98 -5.11 0.21
N GLU A 249 14.28 -5.46 -0.85
CA GLU A 249 12.82 -5.53 -0.84
C GLU A 249 12.33 -6.65 0.09
N ILE A 250 12.85 -7.88 -0.05
CA ILE A 250 12.47 -9.04 0.76
C ILE A 250 12.77 -8.82 2.26
N CYS A 251 13.94 -8.26 2.60
CA CYS A 251 14.29 -7.97 3.98
C CYS A 251 13.34 -6.91 4.60
N SER A 252 13.01 -5.86 3.83
CA SER A 252 12.06 -4.83 4.30
C SER A 252 10.66 -5.42 4.45
N ALA A 253 10.19 -6.21 3.50
CA ALA A 253 8.91 -6.91 3.56
C ALA A 253 8.82 -7.85 4.77
N SER A 254 9.85 -8.65 5.01
CA SER A 254 9.92 -9.58 6.15
C SER A 254 9.89 -8.83 7.48
N ALA A 255 10.58 -7.69 7.58
CA ALA A 255 10.60 -6.89 8.80
C ALA A 255 9.23 -6.30 9.11
N VAL A 256 8.55 -5.70 8.14
CA VAL A 256 7.21 -5.10 8.36
C VAL A 256 6.16 -6.18 8.60
N MET A 257 6.30 -7.35 7.99
CA MET A 257 5.46 -8.52 8.28
C MET A 257 5.61 -8.94 9.74
N ALA A 258 6.85 -9.02 10.24
CA ALA A 258 7.12 -9.34 11.65
C ALA A 258 6.59 -8.26 12.61
N ALA A 259 6.59 -6.99 12.20
CA ALA A 259 6.01 -5.88 12.97
C ALA A 259 4.47 -5.90 13.02
N GLY A 260 3.83 -6.70 12.17
CA GLY A 260 2.37 -6.88 12.14
C GLY A 260 1.65 -6.22 10.97
N ALA A 261 2.35 -5.89 9.87
CA ALA A 261 1.69 -5.50 8.63
C ALA A 261 0.80 -6.64 8.12
N SER A 262 -0.48 -6.35 7.90
CA SER A 262 -1.44 -7.29 7.32
C SER A 262 -1.42 -7.27 5.79
N VAL A 263 -1.09 -6.12 5.20
CA VAL A 263 -0.88 -5.97 3.76
C VAL A 263 0.54 -5.47 3.51
N ILE A 264 1.30 -6.19 2.70
CA ILE A 264 2.68 -5.86 2.34
C ILE A 264 2.69 -5.53 0.85
N VAL A 265 3.06 -4.29 0.54
CA VAL A 265 3.15 -3.83 -0.84
C VAL A 265 4.53 -4.14 -1.38
N LEU A 266 4.60 -4.85 -2.48
CA LEU A 266 5.82 -5.22 -3.20
C LEU A 266 5.81 -4.59 -4.60
N ASN A 267 6.97 -4.24 -5.11
CA ASN A 267 7.11 -3.69 -6.45
C ASN A 267 7.71 -4.70 -7.43
N ASN A 268 8.60 -5.59 -6.94
CA ASN A 268 9.20 -6.61 -7.78
C ASN A 268 8.33 -7.88 -7.79
N PRO A 269 7.83 -8.30 -8.98
CA PRO A 269 7.00 -9.50 -9.08
C PRO A 269 7.68 -10.78 -8.54
N LEU A 270 9.00 -10.91 -8.68
CA LEU A 270 9.74 -12.08 -8.20
C LEU A 270 9.75 -12.17 -6.67
N SER A 271 9.68 -11.04 -5.97
CA SER A 271 9.63 -11.02 -4.51
C SER A 271 8.33 -11.59 -3.94
N ILE A 272 7.24 -11.62 -4.71
CA ILE A 272 5.97 -12.23 -4.31
C ILE A 272 6.15 -13.73 -4.02
N ASP A 273 6.76 -14.47 -4.97
CA ASP A 273 6.96 -15.90 -4.84
C ASP A 273 7.87 -16.25 -3.65
N VAL A 274 8.93 -15.44 -3.46
CA VAL A 274 9.83 -15.62 -2.32
C VAL A 274 9.10 -15.40 -1.00
N MET A 275 8.34 -14.29 -0.89
CA MET A 275 7.63 -13.96 0.36
C MET A 275 6.55 -14.98 0.68
N LYS A 276 5.81 -15.49 -0.32
CA LYS A 276 4.84 -16.58 -0.13
C LYS A 276 5.50 -17.90 0.26
N GLY A 277 6.71 -18.15 -0.22
CA GLY A 277 7.49 -19.33 0.16
C GLY A 277 8.03 -19.30 1.60
N LEU A 278 8.01 -18.15 2.26
CA LEU A 278 8.43 -17.98 3.67
C LEU A 278 7.27 -18.25 4.66
N MET A 279 6.04 -18.37 4.20
CA MET A 279 4.84 -18.67 4.99
C MET A 279 4.51 -20.14 4.97
#